data_056d799bafedf8acebe9acfdc1e5fbd9
#
_entry.id   056d799bafedf8acebe9acfdc1e5fbd9
#
_cell.length_a   1.000
_cell.length_b   1.000
_cell.length_c   1.000
_cell.angle_alpha   90.00
_cell.angle_beta   90.00
_cell.angle_gamma   90.00
#
_symmetry.space_group_name_H-M   'P 1'
#
loop_
_entity.id
_entity.type
_entity.pdbx_description
1 polymer ?
#
loop_
_entity_poly.entity_id
_entity_poly.type
_entity_poly.pdbx_seq_one_letter_code
_entity_poly.pdbx_strand_id
1 'polypeptide(L)'
;MAKSSELDRKPALNAVVTLCNMISPWLLILQVAPDGWDPPNFVAGQCTTLGLPGSASRCALAEPEGPAPDPNGLIRRVYCIASSPSNREFMEFYVHLVPSGALTPRLFNLKIGDRISLGERVSGTFTFEHVPEDANIALIATGSGLAPYVSMLSTHLKFTTQRRVAVIHGTRHSWDLAYRSTLMTMANLRNNFTYLPVISRPKQEPVPWTGAIGHVQDLWKGHVLERAWNVPPTPANTHVFLCGSPEMIEDMMEILVDEGFKENTRTEPGQIHVERYWSKGRKAN
;
A
#
# COMPACT_ATOMS: atom_id res chain seq x y z
N MET A 1 29.36 41.71 0.42
CA MET A 1 28.68 40.68 -0.38
C MET A 1 27.74 39.93 0.57
N ALA A 2 26.45 40.17 0.39
CA ALA A 2 25.42 39.74 1.30
C ALA A 2 25.17 38.19 1.16
N LYS A 3 25.19 37.47 2.28
CA LYS A 3 24.61 36.14 2.35
C LYS A 3 23.10 36.31 2.18
N SER A 4 22.57 36.04 0.98
CA SER A 4 21.16 35.94 0.73
C SER A 4 20.61 34.75 1.54
N SER A 5 19.66 35.04 2.38
CA SER A 5 19.03 34.16 3.33
C SER A 5 18.44 32.91 2.67
N GLU A 6 18.83 31.76 3.14
CA GLU A 6 18.23 30.42 2.87
C GLU A 6 16.79 30.30 3.39
N LEU A 7 16.24 31.36 3.98
CA LEU A 7 14.96 31.37 4.71
C LEU A 7 13.71 31.55 3.82
N ASP A 8 13.85 31.84 2.53
CA ASP A 8 12.70 32.15 1.64
C ASP A 8 12.46 31.13 0.50
N ARG A 9 13.09 29.95 0.52
CA ARG A 9 12.73 28.91 -0.44
C ARG A 9 11.39 28.29 -0.06
N LYS A 10 10.31 28.72 -0.73
CA LYS A 10 9.05 27.96 -0.74
C LYS A 10 9.34 26.50 -1.01
N PRO A 11 8.68 25.57 -0.26
CA PRO A 11 8.85 24.14 -0.50
C PRO A 11 8.59 23.83 -1.97
N ALA A 12 9.47 23.02 -2.58
CA ALA A 12 9.34 22.65 -3.98
C ALA A 12 8.14 21.70 -4.13
N LEU A 13 6.98 22.28 -4.44
CA LEU A 13 5.79 21.55 -4.86
C LEU A 13 5.94 21.31 -6.36
N ASN A 14 6.46 20.15 -6.72
CA ASN A 14 6.95 19.80 -8.06
C ASN A 14 6.00 18.87 -8.83
N ALA A 15 4.78 18.67 -8.31
CA ALA A 15 3.78 17.81 -8.93
C ALA A 15 2.37 18.33 -8.68
N VAL A 16 1.42 17.85 -9.46
CA VAL A 16 0.01 18.25 -9.44
C VAL A 16 -0.88 17.03 -9.16
N VAL A 17 -1.90 17.20 -8.33
CA VAL A 17 -2.94 16.20 -8.08
C VAL A 17 -3.84 16.10 -9.32
N THR A 18 -3.90 14.94 -9.94
CA THR A 18 -4.72 14.66 -11.13
C THR A 18 -5.97 13.84 -10.83
N LEU A 19 -5.97 13.11 -9.70
CA LEU A 19 -7.14 12.41 -9.19
C LEU A 19 -7.12 12.40 -7.67
N CYS A 20 -8.29 12.64 -7.09
CA CYS A 20 -8.54 12.56 -5.66
C CYS A 20 -9.86 11.82 -5.44
N ASN A 21 -9.79 10.50 -5.25
CA ASN A 21 -10.96 9.64 -5.12
C ASN A 21 -11.09 9.11 -3.69
N MET A 22 -12.05 9.66 -2.95
CA MET A 22 -12.41 9.20 -1.61
C MET A 22 -13.16 7.88 -1.71
N ILE A 23 -12.51 6.79 -1.34
CA ILE A 23 -13.12 5.45 -1.28
C ILE A 23 -14.05 5.34 -0.07
N SER A 24 -13.59 5.87 1.06
CA SER A 24 -14.36 6.01 2.30
C SER A 24 -13.81 7.20 3.09
N PRO A 25 -14.42 7.59 4.23
CA PRO A 25 -13.85 8.65 5.06
C PRO A 25 -12.40 8.42 5.51
N TRP A 26 -11.92 7.18 5.42
CA TRP A 26 -10.61 6.74 5.89
C TRP A 26 -9.62 6.36 4.80
N LEU A 27 -10.09 6.25 3.55
CA LEU A 27 -9.31 5.70 2.44
C LEU A 27 -9.42 6.58 1.19
N LEU A 28 -8.28 6.94 0.63
CA LEU A 28 -8.13 7.83 -0.51
C LEU A 28 -7.23 7.18 -1.58
N ILE A 29 -7.67 7.18 -2.83
CA ILE A 29 -6.80 6.99 -3.99
C ILE A 29 -6.41 8.36 -4.53
N LEU A 30 -5.12 8.62 -4.58
CA LEU A 30 -4.53 9.88 -5.02
C LEU A 30 -3.62 9.62 -6.21
N GLN A 31 -3.86 10.32 -7.35
CA GLN A 31 -2.90 10.34 -8.46
C GLN A 31 -2.20 11.69 -8.51
N VAL A 32 -0.91 11.63 -8.75
CA VAL A 32 -0.02 12.79 -8.75
C VAL A 32 0.86 12.75 -9.99
N ALA A 33 0.77 13.78 -10.83
CA ALA A 33 1.60 13.93 -12.03
C ALA A 33 2.77 14.86 -11.75
N PRO A 34 4.01 14.48 -12.12
CA PRO A 34 5.15 15.40 -12.11
C PRO A 34 4.88 16.63 -12.98
N ASP A 35 5.35 17.79 -12.56
CA ASP A 35 5.17 19.04 -13.28
C ASP A 35 6.51 19.56 -13.82
N GLY A 36 6.72 19.39 -15.12
CA GLY A 36 7.93 19.81 -15.81
C GLY A 36 9.13 18.88 -15.63
N TRP A 37 8.93 17.65 -15.16
CA TRP A 37 9.97 16.63 -15.04
C TRP A 37 9.41 15.21 -15.25
N ASP A 38 10.27 14.26 -15.62
CA ASP A 38 9.86 12.86 -15.80
C ASP A 38 9.81 12.14 -14.47
N PRO A 39 8.77 11.29 -14.23
CA PRO A 39 8.72 10.47 -13.03
C PRO A 39 9.93 9.53 -12.98
N PRO A 40 10.46 9.23 -11.78
CA PRO A 40 11.59 8.33 -11.63
C PRO A 40 11.25 6.94 -12.16
N ASN A 41 12.25 6.21 -12.65
CA ASN A 41 12.11 4.79 -12.89
C ASN A 41 12.02 4.07 -11.54
N PHE A 42 11.15 3.07 -11.45
CA PHE A 42 11.00 2.26 -10.25
C PHE A 42 10.63 0.81 -10.58
N VAL A 43 10.80 -0.06 -9.61
CA VAL A 43 10.33 -1.44 -9.66
C VAL A 43 9.01 -1.53 -8.90
N ALA A 44 8.06 -2.32 -9.43
CA ALA A 44 6.76 -2.51 -8.80
C ALA A 44 6.91 -2.99 -7.35
N GLY A 45 6.24 -2.31 -6.41
CA GLY A 45 6.36 -2.54 -4.98
C GLY A 45 7.22 -1.51 -4.25
N GLN A 46 8.01 -0.70 -4.97
CA GLN A 46 8.80 0.38 -4.37
C GLN A 46 7.94 1.57 -3.92
N CYS A 47 8.55 2.42 -3.11
CA CYS A 47 7.92 3.57 -2.46
C CYS A 47 8.66 4.87 -2.82
N THR A 48 7.93 6.00 -2.76
CA THR A 48 8.50 7.34 -2.81
C THR A 48 7.90 8.22 -1.72
N THR A 49 8.29 9.49 -1.66
CA THR A 49 7.77 10.42 -0.66
C THR A 49 6.69 11.33 -1.23
N LEU A 50 5.64 11.55 -0.47
CA LEU A 50 4.72 12.67 -0.66
C LEU A 50 4.95 13.72 0.41
N GLY A 51 4.74 14.98 0.08
CA GLY A 51 4.95 16.06 1.03
C GLY A 51 4.06 17.28 0.79
N LEU A 52 3.67 17.92 1.88
CA LEU A 52 2.93 19.18 1.89
C LEU A 52 3.53 20.13 2.93
N PRO A 53 3.40 21.45 2.75
CA PRO A 53 3.86 22.41 3.75
C PRO A 53 3.05 22.30 5.05
N GLY A 54 3.66 22.64 6.17
CA GLY A 54 2.99 22.65 7.47
C GLY A 54 1.76 23.58 7.49
N SER A 55 1.73 24.61 6.64
CA SER A 55 0.60 25.50 6.45
C SER A 55 -0.57 24.92 5.65
N ALA A 56 -0.41 23.75 4.99
CA ALA A 56 -1.50 23.15 4.25
C ALA A 56 -2.68 22.77 5.16
N SER A 57 -3.89 23.04 4.69
CA SER A 57 -5.12 22.79 5.47
C SER A 57 -5.33 21.30 5.71
N ARG A 58 -5.88 20.97 6.87
CA ARG A 58 -6.21 19.61 7.28
C ARG A 58 -7.70 19.31 7.04
N CYS A 59 -8.05 18.07 6.76
CA CYS A 59 -9.44 17.66 6.58
C CYS A 59 -10.25 17.74 7.87
N ALA A 60 -11.58 17.71 7.75
CA ALA A 60 -12.50 17.86 8.89
C ALA A 60 -12.41 16.70 9.92
N LEU A 61 -11.89 15.54 9.54
CA LEU A 61 -11.69 14.37 10.41
C LEU A 61 -10.36 14.42 11.18
N ALA A 62 -9.57 15.47 11.01
CA ALA A 62 -8.29 15.60 11.68
C ALA A 62 -8.47 15.87 13.18
N GLU A 63 -7.72 15.15 13.99
CA GLU A 63 -7.56 15.47 15.42
C GLU A 63 -6.70 16.73 15.60
N PRO A 64 -6.78 17.42 16.74
CA PRO A 64 -5.91 18.55 17.04
C PRO A 64 -4.44 18.17 16.84
N GLU A 65 -3.70 19.02 16.14
CA GLU A 65 -2.27 18.83 15.95
C GLU A 65 -1.51 19.22 17.21
N GLY A 66 -0.47 18.46 17.56
CA GLY A 66 0.45 18.82 18.64
C GLY A 66 1.18 20.14 18.35
N PRO A 67 2.48 20.28 18.69
CA PRO A 67 3.22 21.49 18.33
C PRO A 67 3.08 21.77 16.83
N ALA A 68 2.67 22.99 16.48
CA ALA A 68 2.45 23.36 15.09
C ALA A 68 3.73 23.15 14.28
N PRO A 69 3.68 22.44 13.14
CA PRO A 69 4.85 22.27 12.28
C PRO A 69 5.24 23.62 11.68
N ASP A 70 6.50 23.74 11.26
CA ASP A 70 6.96 24.90 10.51
C ASP A 70 6.02 25.14 9.30
N PRO A 71 5.37 26.31 9.21
CA PRO A 71 4.41 26.61 8.14
C PRO A 71 5.02 26.46 6.74
N ASN A 72 6.31 26.78 6.60
CA ASN A 72 7.05 26.72 5.33
C ASN A 72 7.83 25.42 5.15
N GLY A 73 7.98 24.63 6.21
CA GLY A 73 8.62 23.32 6.18
C GLY A 73 7.76 22.25 5.49
N LEU A 74 8.39 21.38 4.70
CA LEU A 74 7.69 20.23 4.12
C LEU A 74 7.57 19.06 5.12
N ILE A 75 6.35 18.68 5.37
CA ILE A 75 6.04 17.42 6.06
C ILE A 75 6.05 16.32 4.99
N ARG A 76 7.04 15.43 5.04
CA ARG A 76 7.20 14.32 4.09
C ARG A 76 6.96 12.97 4.76
N ARG A 77 6.33 12.04 4.03
CA ARG A 77 6.19 10.63 4.44
C ARG A 77 6.33 9.75 3.22
N VAL A 78 6.80 8.53 3.46
CA VAL A 78 6.97 7.49 2.44
C VAL A 78 5.62 6.80 2.18
N TYR A 79 5.33 6.57 0.90
CA TYR A 79 4.15 5.84 0.43
C TYR A 79 4.54 4.88 -0.68
N CYS A 80 4.01 3.66 -0.64
CA CYS A 80 4.17 2.74 -1.76
C CYS A 80 3.37 3.20 -2.95
N ILE A 81 3.97 3.04 -4.12
CA ILE A 81 3.41 3.38 -5.40
C ILE A 81 2.44 2.27 -5.82
N ALA A 82 1.20 2.63 -6.13
CA ALA A 82 0.15 1.70 -6.57
C ALA A 82 0.08 1.57 -8.11
N SER A 83 0.50 2.60 -8.85
CA SER A 83 0.57 2.53 -10.31
C SER A 83 1.67 1.60 -10.82
N SER A 84 1.52 1.11 -12.06
CA SER A 84 2.58 0.35 -12.73
C SER A 84 3.78 1.25 -13.08
N PRO A 85 5.03 0.74 -13.00
CA PRO A 85 6.22 1.44 -13.51
C PRO A 85 6.16 1.82 -14.99
N SER A 86 5.32 1.15 -15.79
CA SER A 86 5.10 1.48 -17.19
C SER A 86 4.24 2.73 -17.39
N ASN A 87 3.53 3.16 -16.38
CA ASN A 87 2.79 4.42 -16.41
C ASN A 87 3.76 5.59 -16.16
N ARG A 88 3.90 6.47 -17.16
CA ARG A 88 4.81 7.62 -17.11
C ARG A 88 4.06 8.94 -16.94
N GLU A 89 2.73 8.92 -16.86
CA GLU A 89 1.91 10.14 -16.76
C GLU A 89 1.71 10.58 -15.32
N PHE A 90 1.49 9.62 -14.41
CA PHE A 90 1.26 9.88 -12.99
C PHE A 90 1.74 8.72 -12.12
N MET A 91 1.92 8.99 -10.85
CA MET A 91 2.04 8.00 -9.79
C MET A 91 0.76 7.96 -8.97
N GLU A 92 0.28 6.73 -8.68
CA GLU A 92 -0.91 6.51 -7.87
C GLU A 92 -0.53 6.01 -6.47
N PHE A 93 -1.27 6.47 -5.48
CA PHE A 93 -1.08 6.15 -4.07
C PHE A 93 -2.41 5.77 -3.44
N TYR A 94 -2.42 4.75 -2.60
CA TYR A 94 -3.56 4.37 -1.79
C TYR A 94 -3.26 4.70 -0.33
N VAL A 95 -3.97 5.67 0.22
CA VAL A 95 -3.63 6.33 1.48
C VAL A 95 -4.71 6.08 2.52
N HIS A 96 -4.30 5.67 3.72
CA HIS A 96 -5.17 5.60 4.90
C HIS A 96 -5.04 6.86 5.74
N LEU A 97 -6.17 7.43 6.18
CA LEU A 97 -6.20 8.57 7.08
C LEU A 97 -5.73 8.18 8.48
N VAL A 98 -4.76 8.89 8.99
CA VAL A 98 -4.36 8.90 10.40
C VAL A 98 -4.78 10.25 10.97
N PRO A 99 -5.88 10.37 11.72
CA PRO A 99 -6.41 11.66 12.18
C PRO A 99 -5.42 12.50 12.98
N SER A 100 -4.61 11.85 13.82
CA SER A 100 -3.54 12.49 14.62
C SER A 100 -2.26 12.72 13.82
N GLY A 101 -2.16 12.20 12.57
CA GLY A 101 -0.98 12.31 11.74
C GLY A 101 -0.77 13.71 11.18
N ALA A 102 0.51 14.06 10.94
CA ALA A 102 0.82 15.39 10.40
C ALA A 102 0.51 15.50 8.90
N LEU A 103 0.73 14.46 8.08
CA LEU A 103 0.59 14.55 6.62
C LEU A 103 -0.77 14.05 6.11
N THR A 104 -1.24 12.88 6.54
CA THR A 104 -2.44 12.27 5.95
C THR A 104 -3.69 13.15 6.04
N PRO A 105 -3.96 13.92 7.14
CA PRO A 105 -5.07 14.85 7.17
C PRO A 105 -4.96 15.97 6.12
N ARG A 106 -3.75 16.36 5.74
CA ARG A 106 -3.49 17.34 4.68
C ARG A 106 -3.70 16.74 3.29
N LEU A 107 -3.29 15.48 3.07
CA LEU A 107 -3.55 14.76 1.82
C LEU A 107 -5.05 14.57 1.58
N PHE A 108 -5.83 14.30 2.64
CA PHE A 108 -7.28 14.14 2.56
C PHE A 108 -8.05 15.46 2.33
N ASN A 109 -7.38 16.60 2.36
CA ASN A 109 -7.97 17.90 2.02
C ASN A 109 -7.60 18.39 0.61
N LEU A 110 -6.77 17.64 -0.10
CA LEU A 110 -6.36 17.96 -1.47
C LEU A 110 -7.52 17.85 -2.46
N LYS A 111 -7.43 18.65 -3.51
CA LYS A 111 -8.34 18.64 -4.67
C LYS A 111 -7.53 18.49 -5.96
N ILE A 112 -8.21 18.10 -7.02
CA ILE A 112 -7.61 18.10 -8.37
C ILE A 112 -7.09 19.50 -8.69
N GLY A 113 -5.86 19.57 -9.19
CA GLY A 113 -5.14 20.80 -9.49
C GLY A 113 -4.27 21.34 -8.36
N ASP A 114 -4.40 20.83 -7.14
CA ASP A 114 -3.54 21.24 -6.03
C ASP A 114 -2.09 20.78 -6.24
N ARG A 115 -1.17 21.56 -5.69
CA ARG A 115 0.27 21.31 -5.80
C ARG A 115 0.74 20.48 -4.61
N ILE A 116 1.63 19.51 -4.88
CA ILE A 116 2.20 18.60 -3.88
C ILE A 116 3.69 18.39 -4.16
N SER A 117 4.47 18.06 -3.15
CA SER A 117 5.83 17.57 -3.32
C SER A 117 5.80 16.06 -3.57
N LEU A 118 6.32 15.63 -4.71
CA LEU A 118 6.55 14.24 -5.08
C LEU A 118 8.06 13.97 -5.04
N GLY A 119 8.46 12.87 -4.38
CA GLY A 119 9.87 12.48 -4.29
C GLY A 119 10.45 12.07 -5.65
N GLU A 120 11.60 12.60 -5.97
CA GLU A 120 12.36 12.25 -7.19
C GLU A 120 13.12 10.92 -7.04
N ARG A 121 13.23 10.41 -5.80
CA ARG A 121 13.88 9.13 -5.50
C ARG A 121 12.85 8.11 -5.07
N VAL A 122 13.04 6.90 -5.57
CA VAL A 122 12.29 5.72 -5.15
C VAL A 122 13.20 4.78 -4.37
N SER A 123 12.63 4.00 -3.48
CA SER A 123 13.36 3.05 -2.64
C SER A 123 12.46 1.89 -2.22
N GLY A 124 13.07 0.87 -1.68
CA GLY A 124 12.39 -0.32 -1.17
C GLY A 124 12.85 -1.58 -1.87
N THR A 125 12.85 -2.68 -1.14
CA THR A 125 13.21 -4.02 -1.60
C THR A 125 12.01 -4.96 -1.64
N PHE A 126 10.82 -4.41 -1.42
CA PHE A 126 9.55 -5.15 -1.41
C PHE A 126 9.06 -5.36 -2.86
N THR A 127 9.78 -6.21 -3.59
CA THR A 127 9.59 -6.46 -5.02
C THR A 127 9.64 -7.96 -5.33
N PHE A 128 9.29 -8.36 -6.56
CA PHE A 128 9.41 -9.76 -7.00
C PHE A 128 10.79 -10.14 -7.55
N GLU A 129 11.77 -9.22 -7.55
CA GLU A 129 13.06 -9.44 -8.21
C GLU A 129 13.84 -10.67 -7.70
N HIS A 130 13.62 -11.04 -6.44
CA HIS A 130 14.31 -12.18 -5.82
C HIS A 130 13.40 -13.38 -5.58
N VAL A 131 12.21 -13.40 -6.19
CA VAL A 131 11.26 -14.51 -6.08
C VAL A 131 11.50 -15.46 -7.27
N PRO A 132 11.79 -16.75 -7.04
CA PRO A 132 11.92 -17.74 -8.12
C PRO A 132 10.71 -17.71 -9.07
N GLU A 133 10.94 -17.85 -10.37
CA GLU A 133 9.86 -17.70 -11.38
C GLU A 133 8.76 -18.78 -11.27
N ASP A 134 9.09 -19.94 -10.73
CA ASP A 134 8.18 -21.07 -10.50
C ASP A 134 7.47 -21.04 -9.14
N ALA A 135 7.91 -20.17 -8.21
CA ALA A 135 7.28 -20.04 -6.91
C ALA A 135 5.92 -19.34 -7.02
N ASN A 136 4.92 -19.85 -6.28
CA ASN A 136 3.64 -19.18 -6.11
C ASN A 136 3.78 -17.94 -5.22
N ILE A 137 2.85 -17.02 -5.32
CA ILE A 137 2.88 -15.75 -4.57
C ILE A 137 1.57 -15.54 -3.83
N ALA A 138 1.64 -15.39 -2.52
CA ALA A 138 0.54 -14.98 -1.67
C ALA A 138 0.76 -13.54 -1.18
N LEU A 139 -0.10 -12.62 -1.59
CA LEU A 139 -0.07 -11.19 -1.23
C LEU A 139 -1.13 -10.95 -0.16
N ILE A 140 -0.72 -10.70 1.07
CA ILE A 140 -1.63 -10.54 2.22
C ILE A 140 -1.60 -9.07 2.66
N ALA A 141 -2.75 -8.40 2.56
CA ALA A 141 -2.88 -6.98 2.86
C ALA A 141 -4.02 -6.67 3.81
N THR A 142 -3.84 -5.61 4.60
CA THR A 142 -4.95 -4.92 5.25
C THR A 142 -5.00 -3.45 4.81
N GLY A 143 -6.21 -2.96 4.48
CA GLY A 143 -6.45 -1.57 4.08
C GLY A 143 -5.54 -1.12 2.94
N SER A 144 -4.87 0.01 3.14
CA SER A 144 -3.96 0.60 2.13
C SER A 144 -2.65 -0.18 1.90
N GLY A 145 -2.37 -1.21 2.68
CA GLY A 145 -1.28 -2.16 2.41
C GLY A 145 -1.42 -2.89 1.07
N LEU A 146 -2.58 -2.79 0.43
CA LEU A 146 -2.80 -3.27 -0.93
C LEU A 146 -2.00 -2.49 -2.00
N ALA A 147 -1.58 -1.26 -1.75
CA ALA A 147 -0.94 -0.37 -2.73
C ALA A 147 0.20 -1.03 -3.52
N PRO A 148 1.26 -1.58 -2.90
CA PRO A 148 2.35 -2.20 -3.63
C PRO A 148 1.89 -3.40 -4.47
N TYR A 149 0.85 -4.11 -4.04
CA TYR A 149 0.34 -5.27 -4.77
C TYR A 149 -0.40 -4.87 -6.05
N VAL A 150 -1.10 -3.74 -6.06
CA VAL A 150 -1.72 -3.21 -7.27
C VAL A 150 -0.65 -2.93 -8.34
N SER A 151 0.47 -2.30 -7.94
CA SER A 151 1.62 -2.07 -8.80
C SER A 151 2.24 -3.38 -9.32
N MET A 152 2.47 -4.34 -8.43
CA MET A 152 3.05 -5.66 -8.77
C MET A 152 2.15 -6.43 -9.74
N LEU A 153 0.85 -6.49 -9.47
CA LEU A 153 -0.11 -7.22 -10.29
C LEU A 153 -0.24 -6.60 -11.68
N SER A 154 -0.36 -5.28 -11.77
CA SER A 154 -0.46 -4.58 -13.07
C SER A 154 0.80 -4.72 -13.92
N THR A 155 1.94 -5.06 -13.31
CA THR A 155 3.23 -5.19 -13.99
C THR A 155 3.58 -6.64 -14.32
N HIS A 156 3.35 -7.57 -13.37
CA HIS A 156 3.89 -8.93 -13.45
C HIS A 156 2.85 -10.02 -13.67
N LEU A 157 1.56 -9.74 -13.56
CA LEU A 157 0.52 -10.75 -13.74
C LEU A 157 0.35 -11.10 -15.23
N LYS A 158 1.07 -12.10 -15.69
CA LYS A 158 1.03 -12.60 -17.08
C LYS A 158 0.00 -13.71 -17.22
N PHE A 159 -0.64 -13.82 -18.39
CA PHE A 159 -1.64 -14.86 -18.68
C PHE A 159 -1.03 -16.27 -18.83
N THR A 160 0.25 -16.35 -19.19
CA THR A 160 0.90 -17.59 -19.67
C THR A 160 1.75 -18.30 -18.63
N THR A 161 1.83 -17.80 -17.38
CA THR A 161 2.66 -18.44 -16.35
C THR A 161 1.88 -19.50 -15.58
N GLN A 162 2.55 -20.57 -15.17
CA GLN A 162 2.00 -21.59 -14.27
C GLN A 162 1.98 -21.11 -12.81
N ARG A 163 2.67 -20.01 -12.50
CA ARG A 163 2.72 -19.38 -11.19
C ARG A 163 1.31 -19.00 -10.73
N ARG A 164 0.90 -19.48 -9.57
CA ARG A 164 -0.31 -19.03 -8.92
C ARG A 164 -0.02 -17.77 -8.11
N VAL A 165 -0.90 -16.81 -8.23
CA VAL A 165 -0.84 -15.55 -7.47
C VAL A 165 -2.16 -15.37 -6.74
N ALA A 166 -2.11 -15.04 -5.46
CA ALA A 166 -3.31 -14.71 -4.70
C ALA A 166 -3.16 -13.38 -3.98
N VAL A 167 -4.27 -12.69 -3.82
CA VAL A 167 -4.42 -11.55 -2.90
C VAL A 167 -5.45 -11.92 -1.83
N ILE A 168 -5.03 -11.89 -0.57
CA ILE A 168 -5.93 -11.91 0.60
C ILE A 168 -6.00 -10.48 1.12
N HIS A 169 -7.17 -9.83 0.96
CA HIS A 169 -7.35 -8.42 1.29
C HIS A 169 -8.37 -8.24 2.40
N GLY A 170 -7.91 -7.83 3.58
CA GLY A 170 -8.73 -7.58 4.77
C GLY A 170 -9.04 -6.09 4.95
N THR A 171 -10.31 -5.80 5.26
CA THR A 171 -10.77 -4.46 5.65
C THR A 171 -11.82 -4.55 6.76
N ARG A 172 -12.24 -3.41 7.29
CA ARG A 172 -13.34 -3.38 8.26
C ARG A 172 -14.68 -3.62 7.58
N HIS A 173 -14.90 -3.00 6.42
CA HIS A 173 -16.16 -2.97 5.70
C HIS A 173 -15.96 -3.22 4.21
N SER A 174 -17.01 -3.62 3.51
CA SER A 174 -16.95 -3.91 2.07
C SER A 174 -16.65 -2.67 1.22
N TRP A 175 -17.12 -1.50 1.65
CA TRP A 175 -16.84 -0.22 0.98
C TRP A 175 -15.39 0.27 1.15
N ASP A 176 -14.63 -0.32 2.08
CA ASP A 176 -13.20 -0.07 2.24
C ASP A 176 -12.34 -0.92 1.30
N LEU A 177 -12.92 -1.87 0.57
CA LEU A 177 -12.22 -2.73 -0.40
C LEU A 177 -11.98 -1.98 -1.72
N ALA A 178 -11.08 -1.00 -1.72
CA ALA A 178 -10.64 -0.37 -2.96
C ALA A 178 -10.04 -1.40 -3.93
N TYR A 179 -10.10 -1.11 -5.22
CA TYR A 179 -9.69 -2.01 -6.30
C TYR A 179 -10.45 -3.35 -6.36
N ARG A 180 -11.48 -3.57 -5.53
CA ARG A 180 -12.22 -4.84 -5.48
C ARG A 180 -12.74 -5.25 -6.87
N SER A 181 -13.39 -4.35 -7.59
CA SER A 181 -13.91 -4.66 -8.92
C SER A 181 -12.81 -5.03 -9.91
N THR A 182 -11.68 -4.34 -9.87
CA THR A 182 -10.51 -4.63 -10.72
C THR A 182 -9.92 -6.00 -10.38
N LEU A 183 -9.71 -6.29 -9.09
CA LEU A 183 -9.15 -7.58 -8.66
C LEU A 183 -10.11 -8.75 -8.91
N MET A 184 -11.41 -8.56 -8.75
CA MET A 184 -12.41 -9.57 -9.14
C MET A 184 -12.42 -9.81 -10.65
N THR A 185 -12.35 -8.75 -11.45
CA THR A 185 -12.24 -8.89 -12.91
C THR A 185 -10.98 -9.65 -13.30
N MET A 186 -9.85 -9.33 -12.70
CA MET A 186 -8.60 -10.08 -12.92
C MET A 186 -8.76 -11.55 -12.54
N ALA A 187 -9.40 -11.87 -11.42
CA ALA A 187 -9.63 -13.25 -10.98
C ALA A 187 -10.55 -14.02 -11.94
N ASN A 188 -11.56 -13.36 -12.49
CA ASN A 188 -12.46 -13.98 -13.48
C ASN A 188 -11.80 -14.22 -14.84
N LEU A 189 -10.82 -13.39 -15.20
CA LEU A 189 -10.14 -13.48 -16.50
C LEU A 189 -8.89 -14.36 -16.47
N ARG A 190 -8.37 -14.74 -15.30
CA ARG A 190 -7.08 -15.39 -15.14
C ARG A 190 -7.15 -16.61 -14.21
N ASN A 191 -6.96 -17.78 -14.74
CA ASN A 191 -7.01 -19.04 -13.97
C ASN A 191 -5.87 -19.16 -12.93
N ASN A 192 -4.81 -18.37 -13.06
CA ASN A 192 -3.67 -18.36 -12.15
C ASN A 192 -3.73 -17.24 -11.10
N PHE A 193 -4.83 -16.48 -11.04
CA PHE A 193 -5.02 -15.42 -10.06
C PHE A 193 -6.24 -15.66 -9.18
N THR A 194 -6.06 -15.51 -7.88
CA THR A 194 -7.11 -15.68 -6.86
C THR A 194 -7.25 -14.39 -6.04
N TYR A 195 -8.48 -13.89 -5.86
CA TYR A 195 -8.76 -12.75 -4.98
C TYR A 195 -9.70 -13.16 -3.86
N LEU A 196 -9.26 -12.98 -2.63
CA LEU A 196 -9.95 -13.36 -1.39
C LEU A 196 -10.18 -12.13 -0.51
N PRO A 197 -11.26 -11.35 -0.74
CA PRO A 197 -11.62 -10.25 0.13
C PRO A 197 -12.27 -10.77 1.43
N VAL A 198 -11.93 -10.14 2.56
CA VAL A 198 -12.50 -10.46 3.87
C VAL A 198 -12.80 -9.18 4.64
N ILE A 199 -13.94 -9.14 5.36
CA ILE A 199 -14.31 -8.02 6.21
C ILE A 199 -14.48 -8.44 7.67
N SER A 200 -14.05 -7.55 8.58
CA SER A 200 -14.13 -7.85 10.02
C SER A 200 -15.37 -7.30 10.73
N ARG A 201 -16.17 -6.43 10.07
CA ARG A 201 -17.35 -5.78 10.67
C ARG A 201 -18.64 -5.99 9.86
N PRO A 202 -19.06 -7.25 9.58
CA PRO A 202 -20.19 -7.53 8.71
C PRO A 202 -21.54 -7.03 9.27
N LYS A 203 -21.65 -6.85 10.60
CA LYS A 203 -22.86 -6.33 11.23
C LYS A 203 -23.11 -4.83 10.99
N GLN A 204 -22.10 -4.11 10.48
CA GLN A 204 -22.20 -2.68 10.15
C GLN A 204 -22.46 -2.45 8.67
N GLU A 205 -22.55 -3.49 7.86
CA GLU A 205 -22.85 -3.39 6.44
C GLU A 205 -24.30 -2.92 6.21
N PRO A 206 -24.55 -1.97 5.31
CA PRO A 206 -25.90 -1.54 4.95
C PRO A 206 -26.69 -2.63 4.18
N VAL A 207 -25.97 -3.53 3.51
CA VAL A 207 -26.49 -4.70 2.82
C VAL A 207 -25.72 -5.92 3.31
N PRO A 208 -26.37 -7.07 3.59
CA PRO A 208 -25.69 -8.26 4.10
C PRO A 208 -24.51 -8.66 3.23
N TRP A 209 -23.35 -8.78 3.84
CA TRP A 209 -22.13 -9.23 3.17
C TRP A 209 -22.19 -10.75 2.95
N THR A 210 -21.95 -11.18 1.71
CA THR A 210 -21.98 -12.61 1.31
C THR A 210 -20.58 -13.22 1.14
N GLY A 211 -19.51 -12.42 1.27
CA GLY A 211 -18.13 -12.90 1.19
C GLY A 211 -17.60 -13.39 2.53
N ALA A 212 -16.28 -13.61 2.60
CA ALA A 212 -15.60 -14.05 3.80
C ALA A 212 -15.68 -13.02 4.94
N ILE A 213 -15.82 -13.51 6.17
CA ILE A 213 -15.92 -12.72 7.40
C ILE A 213 -14.77 -13.12 8.33
N GLY A 214 -14.17 -12.15 9.01
CA GLY A 214 -13.05 -12.34 9.92
C GLY A 214 -11.83 -11.53 9.50
N HIS A 215 -10.67 -12.08 9.72
CA HIS A 215 -9.37 -11.47 9.41
C HIS A 215 -8.62 -12.29 8.34
N VAL A 216 -7.57 -11.71 7.78
CA VAL A 216 -6.75 -12.41 6.77
C VAL A 216 -6.09 -13.68 7.33
N GLN A 217 -5.74 -13.65 8.62
CA GLN A 217 -5.19 -14.79 9.36
C GLN A 217 -6.18 -15.96 9.41
N ASP A 218 -7.50 -15.67 9.53
CA ASP A 218 -8.53 -16.72 9.57
C ASP A 218 -8.65 -17.44 8.22
N LEU A 219 -8.49 -16.70 7.11
CA LEU A 219 -8.49 -17.30 5.78
C LEU A 219 -7.27 -18.19 5.56
N TRP A 220 -6.10 -17.75 6.03
CA TRP A 220 -4.87 -18.54 5.93
C TRP A 220 -4.99 -19.82 6.76
N LYS A 221 -5.27 -19.72 8.07
CA LYS A 221 -5.47 -20.87 8.98
C LYS A 221 -6.60 -21.79 8.54
N GLY A 222 -7.64 -21.24 7.92
CA GLY A 222 -8.75 -21.99 7.36
C GLY A 222 -8.45 -22.69 6.03
N HIS A 223 -7.19 -22.67 5.56
CA HIS A 223 -6.77 -23.31 4.31
C HIS A 223 -7.57 -22.85 3.07
N VAL A 224 -8.09 -21.61 3.08
CA VAL A 224 -8.90 -21.10 1.95
C VAL A 224 -8.07 -21.02 0.68
N LEU A 225 -6.79 -20.62 0.81
CA LEU A 225 -5.87 -20.53 -0.31
C LEU A 225 -5.49 -21.90 -0.88
N GLU A 226 -5.26 -22.89 -0.02
CA GLU A 226 -5.01 -24.27 -0.42
C GLU A 226 -6.16 -24.82 -1.26
N ARG A 227 -7.40 -24.63 -0.80
CA ARG A 227 -8.59 -25.05 -1.56
C ARG A 227 -8.72 -24.32 -2.91
N ALA A 228 -8.45 -23.03 -2.94
CA ALA A 228 -8.52 -22.23 -4.18
C ALA A 228 -7.45 -22.65 -5.19
N TRP A 229 -6.27 -23.01 -4.72
CA TRP A 229 -5.15 -23.41 -5.55
C TRP A 229 -5.08 -24.90 -5.86
N ASN A 230 -5.79 -25.71 -5.08
CA ASN A 230 -5.67 -27.16 -5.05
C ASN A 230 -4.21 -27.65 -4.83
N VAL A 231 -3.44 -26.83 -4.11
CA VAL A 231 -2.05 -27.07 -3.71
C VAL A 231 -1.82 -26.33 -2.41
N PRO A 232 -1.27 -26.96 -1.35
CA PRO A 232 -0.95 -26.27 -0.12
C PRO A 232 0.21 -25.28 -0.35
N PRO A 233 0.09 -24.03 0.14
CA PRO A 233 1.20 -23.10 0.20
C PRO A 233 2.23 -23.62 1.22
N THR A 234 3.48 -23.75 0.80
CA THR A 234 4.58 -24.25 1.65
C THR A 234 5.83 -23.41 1.43
N PRO A 235 6.82 -23.44 2.33
CA PRO A 235 8.10 -22.74 2.13
C PRO A 235 8.84 -23.17 0.85
N ALA A 236 8.58 -24.39 0.37
CA ALA A 236 9.23 -24.92 -0.84
C ALA A 236 8.63 -24.41 -2.16
N ASN A 237 7.38 -23.90 -2.13
CA ASN A 237 6.65 -23.55 -3.35
C ASN A 237 6.00 -22.17 -3.34
N THR A 238 6.04 -21.43 -2.23
CA THR A 238 5.30 -20.18 -2.08
C THR A 238 6.12 -19.10 -1.38
N HIS A 239 6.11 -17.91 -1.94
CA HIS A 239 6.55 -16.68 -1.27
C HIS A 239 5.34 -15.88 -0.79
N VAL A 240 5.41 -15.36 0.44
CA VAL A 240 4.34 -14.61 1.10
C VAL A 240 4.79 -13.16 1.31
N PHE A 241 3.97 -12.24 0.88
CA PHE A 241 4.18 -10.81 1.03
C PHE A 241 3.18 -10.24 2.03
N LEU A 242 3.66 -9.53 3.05
CA LEU A 242 2.85 -8.95 4.12
C LEU A 242 2.95 -7.43 4.11
N CYS A 243 1.81 -6.76 3.97
CA CYS A 243 1.74 -5.30 4.03
C CYS A 243 0.41 -4.84 4.62
N GLY A 244 0.44 -4.01 5.67
CA GLY A 244 -0.78 -3.53 6.32
C GLY A 244 -0.56 -3.12 7.77
N SER A 245 -1.55 -3.42 8.64
CA SER A 245 -1.43 -3.06 10.06
C SER A 245 -0.33 -3.86 10.76
N PRO A 246 0.36 -3.25 11.75
CA PRO A 246 1.40 -3.95 12.52
C PRO A 246 0.90 -5.24 13.16
N GLU A 247 -0.31 -5.21 13.71
CA GLU A 247 -0.92 -6.38 14.34
C GLU A 247 -1.09 -7.53 13.35
N MET A 248 -1.59 -7.25 12.15
CA MET A 248 -1.73 -8.26 11.10
C MET A 248 -0.38 -8.83 10.69
N ILE A 249 0.63 -7.99 10.54
CA ILE A 249 1.98 -8.43 10.16
C ILE A 249 2.58 -9.32 11.26
N GLU A 250 2.48 -8.91 12.54
CA GLU A 250 2.98 -9.67 13.68
C GLU A 250 2.31 -11.05 13.76
N ASP A 251 0.97 -11.10 13.72
CA ASP A 251 0.20 -12.35 13.77
C ASP A 251 0.51 -13.28 12.59
N MET A 252 0.60 -12.74 11.38
CA MET A 252 0.94 -13.54 10.19
C MET A 252 2.37 -14.05 10.22
N MET A 253 3.32 -13.24 10.73
CA MET A 253 4.70 -13.68 10.91
C MET A 253 4.79 -14.87 11.84
N GLU A 254 4.08 -14.83 12.99
CA GLU A 254 4.03 -15.95 13.95
C GLU A 254 3.49 -17.23 13.28
N ILE A 255 2.34 -17.13 12.61
CA ILE A 255 1.72 -18.27 11.90
C ILE A 255 2.68 -18.86 10.86
N LEU A 256 3.26 -18.02 10.01
CA LEU A 256 4.11 -18.48 8.92
C LEU A 256 5.42 -19.10 9.41
N VAL A 257 6.01 -18.54 10.47
CA VAL A 257 7.24 -19.11 11.09
C VAL A 257 6.94 -20.47 11.70
N ASP A 258 5.81 -20.65 12.36
CA ASP A 258 5.37 -21.93 12.90
C ASP A 258 5.13 -22.98 11.79
N GLU A 259 4.75 -22.53 10.58
CA GLU A 259 4.62 -23.37 9.38
C GLU A 259 5.94 -23.61 8.65
N GLY A 260 7.06 -23.09 9.16
CA GLY A 260 8.41 -23.30 8.65
C GLY A 260 8.88 -22.30 7.60
N PHE A 261 8.10 -21.24 7.31
CA PHE A 261 8.56 -20.14 6.47
C PHE A 261 9.61 -19.30 7.19
N LYS A 262 10.49 -18.66 6.43
CA LYS A 262 11.55 -17.78 6.96
C LYS A 262 11.39 -16.36 6.44
N GLU A 263 11.63 -15.36 7.30
CA GLU A 263 11.65 -13.96 6.85
C GLU A 263 12.81 -13.74 5.87
N ASN A 264 12.52 -13.09 4.76
CA ASN A 264 13.53 -12.65 3.80
C ASN A 264 14.19 -11.39 4.32
N THR A 265 15.43 -11.49 4.72
CA THR A 265 16.23 -10.37 5.22
C THR A 265 17.38 -10.05 4.26
N ARG A 266 18.08 -8.96 4.51
CA ARG A 266 19.25 -8.57 3.72
C ARG A 266 20.39 -9.60 3.76
N THR A 267 20.48 -10.35 4.86
CA THR A 267 21.54 -11.32 5.12
C THR A 267 21.13 -12.76 4.91
N GLU A 268 19.83 -13.05 5.02
CA GLU A 268 19.28 -14.40 4.93
C GLU A 268 18.09 -14.42 3.99
N PRO A 269 18.18 -15.16 2.85
CA PRO A 269 17.04 -15.35 1.96
C PRO A 269 15.91 -16.14 2.66
N GLY A 270 14.69 -15.73 2.42
CA GLY A 270 13.50 -16.37 2.97
C GLY A 270 12.28 -16.16 2.07
N GLN A 271 11.16 -16.73 2.48
CA GLN A 271 9.93 -16.70 1.71
C GLN A 271 8.95 -15.62 2.18
N ILE A 272 9.15 -15.06 3.39
CA ILE A 272 8.27 -14.01 3.93
C ILE A 272 8.90 -12.66 3.65
N HIS A 273 8.21 -11.85 2.84
CA HIS A 273 8.60 -10.47 2.54
C HIS A 273 7.68 -9.52 3.30
N VAL A 274 8.25 -8.52 3.98
CA VAL A 274 7.46 -7.63 4.84
C VAL A 274 7.74 -6.17 4.51
N GLU A 275 6.67 -5.39 4.31
CA GLU A 275 6.73 -3.92 4.24
C GLU A 275 6.07 -3.32 5.48
N ARG A 276 6.87 -2.64 6.33
CA ARG A 276 6.42 -2.06 7.59
C ARG A 276 6.34 -0.53 7.48
N TYR A 277 5.14 0.02 7.33
CA TYR A 277 4.92 1.49 7.35
C TYR A 277 4.88 2.09 8.76
N TRP A 278 4.57 1.26 9.76
CA TRP A 278 4.36 1.68 11.12
C TRP A 278 5.35 0.97 12.03
N SER A 279 6.06 1.72 12.86
CA SER A 279 6.74 1.16 14.02
C SER A 279 5.91 1.48 15.27
N LYS A 280 5.45 0.47 16.01
CA LYS A 280 4.97 0.68 17.37
C LYS A 280 6.08 1.39 18.15
N GLY A 281 5.88 2.65 18.55
CA GLY A 281 6.67 3.25 19.60
C GLY A 281 7.93 4.02 19.24
N ARG A 282 8.17 4.51 18.03
CA ARG A 282 9.05 5.68 17.87
C ARG A 282 8.22 6.95 18.07
N LYS A 283 8.17 7.44 19.33
CA LYS A 283 7.93 8.87 19.54
C LYS A 283 8.94 9.60 18.65
N ALA A 284 8.43 10.40 17.72
CA ALA A 284 9.28 11.30 16.98
C ALA A 284 10.01 12.19 17.97
N ASN A 285 11.34 12.02 18.08
CA ASN A 285 12.21 13.05 18.63
C ASN A 285 12.36 14.16 17.60
#